data_d043bd5de951f27b5a87df4c832c0320
#
_entry.id   d043bd5de951f27b5a87df4c832c0320
#
_cell.length_a   1.000
_cell.length_b   1.000
_cell.length_c   1.000
_cell.angle_alpha   90.00
_cell.angle_beta   90.00
_cell.angle_gamma   90.00
#
_symmetry.space_group_name_H-M   'P 1'
#
loop_
_entity.id
_entity.type
_entity.pdbx_description
1 polymer ?
#
loop_
_entity_poly.entity_id
_entity_poly.type
_entity_poly.pdbx_seq_one_letter_code
_entity_poly.pdbx_strand_id
1 'polypeptide(L)'
;MTGIFQMLLPYTGFLALFLRVWVGANFVAHGYPKLGKSRQQTLQWTKSLGVPTVATYLAIILEFFGGLSLIIGFIVPIVGFFIALEMIGAIFLKKTKMKAPYMGQNSYEIDITYLMLAVVLIVLGADVISVDSILGF
;
A
#
# COMPACT_ATOMS: atom_id res chain seq x y z
N MET A 1 11.87 27.63 17.30
CA MET A 1 11.40 26.50 16.46
C MET A 1 11.82 25.13 16.96
N THR A 2 12.97 24.97 17.60
CA THR A 2 13.47 23.69 18.13
C THR A 2 12.61 23.05 19.22
N GLY A 3 11.92 23.83 20.06
CA GLY A 3 11.13 23.30 21.20
C GLY A 3 9.90 22.49 20.81
N ILE A 4 9.15 22.89 19.77
CA ILE A 4 7.94 22.16 19.32
C ILE A 4 8.31 20.80 18.72
N PHE A 5 9.36 20.74 17.92
CA PHE A 5 9.83 19.47 17.35
C PHE A 5 10.26 18.47 18.42
N GLN A 6 10.99 18.94 19.46
CA GLN A 6 11.39 18.07 20.57
C GLN A 6 10.19 17.55 21.38
N MET A 7 9.12 18.33 21.51
CA MET A 7 7.88 17.89 22.16
C MET A 7 7.12 16.82 21.34
N LEU A 8 7.27 16.83 20.01
CA LEU A 8 6.57 15.90 19.11
C LEU A 8 7.33 14.59 18.89
N LEU A 9 8.65 14.55 19.10
CA LEU A 9 9.47 13.34 18.91
C LEU A 9 8.94 12.09 19.64
N PRO A 10 8.43 12.17 20.91
CA PRO A 10 7.89 10.98 21.58
C PRO A 10 6.64 10.40 20.93
N TYR A 11 5.97 11.17 20.05
CA TYR A 11 4.71 10.79 19.40
C TYR A 11 4.92 10.25 17.99
N THR A 12 6.15 10.17 17.50
CA THR A 12 6.44 9.66 16.13
C THR A 12 5.96 8.23 15.94
N GLY A 13 6.01 7.38 16.97
CA GLY A 13 5.49 6.04 16.95
C GLY A 13 3.98 5.96 16.68
N PHE A 14 3.22 6.90 17.20
CA PHE A 14 1.78 6.99 16.90
C PHE A 14 1.53 7.38 15.44
N LEU A 15 2.38 8.22 14.84
CA LEU A 15 2.27 8.58 13.43
C LEU A 15 2.48 7.36 12.53
N ALA A 16 3.47 6.52 12.83
CA ALA A 16 3.69 5.27 12.11
C ALA A 16 2.49 4.33 12.25
N LEU A 17 1.93 4.20 13.46
CA LEU A 17 0.72 3.42 13.72
C LEU A 17 -0.46 3.92 12.88
N PHE A 18 -0.77 5.22 12.92
CA PHE A 18 -1.87 5.78 12.14
C PHE A 18 -1.68 5.56 10.65
N LEU A 19 -0.48 5.82 10.14
CA LEU A 19 -0.16 5.69 8.73
C LEU A 19 -0.35 4.25 8.23
N ARG A 20 0.23 3.26 8.93
CA ARG A 20 0.12 1.86 8.52
C ARG A 20 -1.29 1.32 8.64
N VAL A 21 -2.05 1.69 9.70
CA VAL A 21 -3.45 1.28 9.85
C VAL A 21 -4.31 1.88 8.75
N TRP A 22 -4.11 3.17 8.44
CA TRP A 22 -4.84 3.83 7.35
C TRP A 22 -4.54 3.21 5.99
N VAL A 23 -3.27 3.06 5.63
CA VAL A 23 -2.87 2.43 4.37
C VAL A 23 -3.35 0.99 4.31
N GLY A 24 -3.13 0.22 5.38
CA GLY A 24 -3.55 -1.17 5.48
C GLY A 24 -5.06 -1.35 5.33
N ALA A 25 -5.87 -0.52 5.99
CA ALA A 25 -7.33 -0.56 5.88
C ALA A 25 -7.81 -0.29 4.44
N ASN A 26 -7.22 0.69 3.76
CA ASN A 26 -7.52 0.97 2.35
C ASN A 26 -7.15 -0.21 1.45
N PHE A 27 -5.96 -0.80 1.64
CA PHE A 27 -5.52 -1.96 0.87
C PHE A 27 -6.43 -3.18 1.09
N VAL A 28 -6.84 -3.46 2.33
CA VAL A 28 -7.83 -4.51 2.64
C VAL A 28 -9.16 -4.22 1.95
N ALA A 29 -9.64 -2.97 2.01
CA ALA A 29 -10.90 -2.58 1.38
C ALA A 29 -10.86 -2.75 -0.15
N HIS A 30 -9.72 -2.52 -0.79
CA HIS A 30 -9.52 -2.74 -2.22
C HIS A 30 -9.31 -4.22 -2.58
N GLY A 31 -8.59 -4.97 -1.75
CA GLY A 31 -8.27 -6.39 -1.97
C GLY A 31 -9.43 -7.33 -1.69
N TYR A 32 -10.23 -7.05 -0.66
CA TYR A 32 -11.31 -7.93 -0.21
C TYR A 32 -12.33 -8.30 -1.31
N PRO A 33 -12.89 -7.36 -2.09
CA PRO A 33 -13.81 -7.70 -3.18
C PRO A 33 -13.16 -8.56 -4.27
N LYS A 34 -11.85 -8.37 -4.50
CA LYS A 34 -11.08 -9.08 -5.53
C LYS A 34 -10.78 -10.54 -5.14
N LEU A 35 -10.89 -10.91 -3.86
CA LEU A 35 -10.83 -12.31 -3.44
C LEU A 35 -12.08 -13.11 -3.83
N GLY A 36 -13.21 -12.43 -4.00
CA GLY A 36 -14.51 -13.04 -4.27
C GLY A 36 -15.20 -12.52 -5.53
N LYS A 37 -16.20 -11.68 -5.32
CA LYS A 37 -17.14 -11.25 -6.38
C LYS A 37 -16.47 -10.54 -7.56
N SER A 38 -15.46 -9.73 -7.34
CA SER A 38 -14.78 -8.93 -8.38
C SER A 38 -13.57 -9.64 -8.99
N ARG A 39 -13.22 -10.84 -8.53
CA ARG A 39 -12.00 -11.55 -8.99
C ARG A 39 -11.95 -11.73 -10.49
N GLN A 40 -13.00 -12.30 -11.08
CA GLN A 40 -13.04 -12.57 -12.52
C GLN A 40 -12.97 -11.29 -13.34
N GLN A 41 -13.69 -10.26 -12.92
CA GLN A 41 -13.66 -8.95 -13.57
C GLN A 41 -12.27 -8.33 -13.52
N THR A 42 -11.60 -8.38 -12.35
CA THR A 42 -10.23 -7.88 -12.17
C THR A 42 -9.25 -8.62 -13.09
N LEU A 43 -9.31 -9.97 -13.13
CA LEU A 43 -8.46 -10.78 -13.99
C LEU A 43 -8.65 -10.47 -15.47
N GLN A 44 -9.88 -10.33 -15.93
CA GLN A 44 -10.18 -9.99 -17.33
C GLN A 44 -9.68 -8.59 -17.68
N TRP A 45 -9.91 -7.63 -16.79
CA TRP A 45 -9.47 -6.25 -16.97
C TRP A 45 -7.95 -6.12 -17.05
N THR A 46 -7.23 -6.69 -16.10
CA THR A 46 -5.76 -6.65 -16.09
C THR A 46 -5.16 -7.39 -17.27
N LYS A 47 -5.75 -8.53 -17.67
CA LYS A 47 -5.35 -9.27 -18.86
C LYS A 47 -5.52 -8.42 -20.13
N SER A 48 -6.59 -7.63 -20.23
CA SER A 48 -6.81 -6.72 -21.38
C SER A 48 -5.75 -5.61 -21.46
N LEU A 49 -5.11 -5.28 -20.36
CA LEU A 49 -3.98 -4.33 -20.28
C LEU A 49 -2.61 -4.98 -20.51
N GLY A 50 -2.58 -6.30 -20.75
CA GLY A 50 -1.36 -7.06 -20.96
C GLY A 50 -0.64 -7.51 -19.69
N VAL A 51 -1.33 -7.45 -18.52
CA VAL A 51 -0.77 -7.93 -17.25
C VAL A 51 -0.91 -9.45 -17.16
N PRO A 52 0.18 -10.18 -16.84
CA PRO A 52 0.12 -11.61 -16.59
C PRO A 52 -0.84 -11.96 -15.45
N THR A 53 -1.62 -13.01 -15.60
CA THR A 53 -2.59 -13.47 -14.58
C THR A 53 -1.92 -13.70 -13.21
N VAL A 54 -0.71 -14.25 -13.19
CA VAL A 54 0.06 -14.47 -11.95
C VAL A 54 0.33 -13.15 -11.23
N ALA A 55 0.74 -12.10 -11.96
CA ALA A 55 0.98 -10.78 -11.39
C ALA A 55 -0.30 -10.18 -10.78
N THR A 56 -1.46 -10.39 -11.43
CA THR A 56 -2.74 -9.96 -10.87
C THR A 56 -3.10 -10.69 -9.58
N TYR A 57 -2.86 -12.00 -9.49
CA TYR A 57 -3.08 -12.74 -8.25
C TYR A 57 -2.15 -12.28 -7.13
N LEU A 58 -0.87 -12.03 -7.43
CA LEU A 58 0.08 -11.50 -6.46
C LEU A 58 -0.34 -10.13 -5.93
N ALA A 59 -0.84 -9.25 -6.80
CA ALA A 59 -1.38 -7.96 -6.41
C ALA A 59 -2.61 -8.11 -5.48
N ILE A 60 -3.56 -8.98 -5.81
CA ILE A 60 -4.73 -9.25 -4.96
C ILE A 60 -4.33 -9.77 -3.58
N ILE A 61 -3.37 -10.70 -3.52
CA ILE A 61 -2.83 -11.24 -2.27
C ILE A 61 -2.14 -10.13 -1.46
N LEU A 62 -1.33 -9.32 -2.11
CA LEU A 62 -0.64 -8.20 -1.47
C LEU A 62 -1.63 -7.16 -0.94
N GLU A 63 -2.64 -6.79 -1.72
CA GLU A 63 -3.66 -5.82 -1.28
C GLU A 63 -4.37 -6.32 -0.02
N PHE A 64 -4.80 -7.57 0.03
CA PHE A 64 -5.54 -8.07 1.18
C PHE A 64 -4.63 -8.44 2.35
N PHE A 65 -3.71 -9.38 2.16
CA PHE A 65 -2.85 -9.88 3.24
C PHE A 65 -1.76 -8.89 3.63
N GLY A 66 -1.19 -8.14 2.66
CA GLY A 66 -0.28 -7.06 2.93
C GLY A 66 -0.97 -5.93 3.71
N GLY A 67 -2.21 -5.58 3.35
CA GLY A 67 -3.02 -4.64 4.11
C GLY A 67 -3.25 -5.07 5.57
N LEU A 68 -3.61 -6.35 5.80
CA LEU A 68 -3.73 -6.91 7.15
C LEU A 68 -2.40 -6.87 7.91
N SER A 69 -1.31 -7.23 7.24
CA SER A 69 0.05 -7.18 7.80
C SER A 69 0.44 -5.77 8.26
N LEU A 70 0.10 -4.74 7.47
CA LEU A 70 0.30 -3.35 7.88
C LEU A 70 -0.51 -2.97 9.11
N ILE A 71 -1.78 -3.38 9.17
CA ILE A 71 -2.66 -3.07 10.33
C ILE A 71 -2.05 -3.60 11.62
N ILE A 72 -1.64 -4.87 11.64
CA ILE A 72 -1.05 -5.49 12.84
C ILE A 72 0.42 -5.11 13.06
N GLY A 73 1.08 -4.51 12.05
CA GLY A 73 2.49 -4.14 12.10
C GLY A 73 3.44 -5.31 12.00
N PHE A 74 3.20 -6.21 11.05
CA PHE A 74 4.05 -7.37 10.78
C PHE A 74 4.82 -7.18 9.47
N ILE A 75 6.16 -7.32 9.52
CA ILE A 75 7.09 -7.15 8.38
C ILE A 75 6.82 -5.89 7.54
N VAL A 76 6.51 -4.78 8.22
CA VAL A 76 6.05 -3.53 7.60
C VAL A 76 6.96 -3.01 6.50
N PRO A 77 8.30 -2.94 6.63
CA PRO A 77 9.17 -2.47 5.55
C PRO A 77 9.10 -3.35 4.30
N ILE A 78 8.98 -4.67 4.47
CA ILE A 78 8.89 -5.64 3.35
C ILE A 78 7.56 -5.44 2.61
N VAL A 79 6.46 -5.36 3.34
CA VAL A 79 5.13 -5.10 2.76
C VAL A 79 5.11 -3.75 2.05
N GLY A 80 5.67 -2.71 2.67
CA GLY A 80 5.82 -1.38 2.07
C GLY A 80 6.59 -1.42 0.75
N PHE A 81 7.67 -2.19 0.68
CA PHE A 81 8.43 -2.38 -0.56
C PHE A 81 7.59 -2.99 -1.69
N PHE A 82 6.82 -4.05 -1.41
CA PHE A 82 5.97 -4.66 -2.42
C PHE A 82 4.81 -3.76 -2.83
N ILE A 83 4.21 -3.00 -1.91
CA ILE A 83 3.22 -1.97 -2.23
C ILE A 83 3.81 -0.90 -3.15
N ALA A 84 5.03 -0.44 -2.87
CA ALA A 84 5.71 0.53 -3.73
C ALA A 84 5.90 -0.01 -5.16
N LEU A 85 6.31 -1.27 -5.31
CA LEU A 85 6.44 -1.92 -6.63
C LEU A 85 5.08 -2.02 -7.34
N GLU A 86 4.02 -2.40 -6.62
CA GLU A 86 2.67 -2.46 -7.17
C GLU A 86 2.20 -1.10 -7.67
N MET A 87 2.40 -0.04 -6.89
CA MET A 87 2.02 1.33 -7.27
C MET A 87 2.82 1.83 -8.48
N ILE A 88 4.11 1.53 -8.57
CA ILE A 88 4.92 1.83 -9.77
C ILE A 88 4.33 1.13 -11.00
N GLY A 89 3.98 -0.15 -10.88
CA GLY A 89 3.32 -0.91 -11.93
C GLY A 89 1.96 -0.31 -12.34
N ALA A 90 1.14 0.08 -11.37
CA ALA A 90 -0.16 0.72 -11.60
C ALA A 90 -0.01 2.06 -12.32
N ILE A 91 0.92 2.91 -11.89
CA ILE A 91 1.23 4.19 -12.54
C ILE A 91 1.67 3.96 -13.99
N PHE A 92 2.57 3.01 -14.21
CA PHE A 92 3.03 2.66 -15.57
C PHE A 92 1.88 2.23 -16.47
N LEU A 93 1.02 1.32 -16.01
CA LEU A 93 -0.15 0.84 -16.78
C LEU A 93 -1.14 1.97 -17.08
N LYS A 94 -1.46 2.78 -16.07
CA LYS A 94 -2.40 3.90 -16.23
C LYS A 94 -1.86 4.93 -17.23
N LYS A 95 -0.57 5.27 -17.17
CA LYS A 95 0.04 6.22 -18.11
C LYS A 95 0.17 5.68 -19.52
N THR A 96 0.63 4.43 -19.69
CA THR A 96 1.00 3.89 -21.01
C THR A 96 -0.16 3.20 -21.72
N LYS A 97 -0.92 2.38 -21.01
CA LYS A 97 -2.00 1.58 -21.59
C LYS A 97 -3.35 2.28 -21.57
N MET A 98 -3.66 2.95 -20.44
CA MET A 98 -4.94 3.64 -20.29
C MET A 98 -4.88 5.10 -20.74
N LYS A 99 -3.68 5.67 -20.93
CA LYS A 99 -3.47 7.11 -21.19
C LYS A 99 -4.22 8.00 -20.18
N ALA A 100 -4.25 7.55 -18.93
CA ALA A 100 -4.96 8.21 -17.86
C ALA A 100 -4.36 9.58 -17.54
N PRO A 101 -5.19 10.57 -17.15
CA PRO A 101 -4.71 11.87 -16.69
C PRO A 101 -4.05 11.74 -15.31
N TYR A 102 -3.29 12.77 -14.93
CA TYR A 102 -2.73 12.85 -13.58
C TYR A 102 -3.84 12.93 -12.52
N MET A 103 -4.83 13.81 -12.74
CA MET A 103 -5.96 14.05 -11.83
C MET A 103 -7.29 13.74 -12.51
N GLY A 104 -8.28 13.36 -11.72
CA GLY A 104 -9.64 13.11 -12.18
C GLY A 104 -10.03 11.65 -12.15
N GLN A 105 -11.02 11.28 -12.95
CA GLN A 105 -11.55 9.92 -12.98
C GLN A 105 -10.54 8.94 -13.60
N ASN A 106 -10.30 7.81 -12.94
CA ASN A 106 -9.29 6.81 -13.33
C ASN A 106 -7.84 7.34 -13.42
N SER A 107 -7.54 8.43 -12.70
CA SER A 107 -6.21 9.03 -12.66
C SER A 107 -5.19 8.16 -11.90
N TYR A 108 -3.90 8.51 -12.04
CA TYR A 108 -2.82 7.84 -11.29
C TYR A 108 -2.31 8.65 -10.09
N GLU A 109 -2.97 9.75 -9.73
CA GLU A 109 -2.66 10.60 -8.57
C GLU A 109 -2.66 9.78 -7.27
N ILE A 110 -3.69 8.95 -7.09
CA ILE A 110 -3.84 8.13 -5.89
C ILE A 110 -2.75 7.06 -5.78
N ASP A 111 -2.30 6.52 -6.91
CA ASP A 111 -1.21 5.54 -6.93
C ASP A 111 0.12 6.19 -6.53
N ILE A 112 0.38 7.44 -6.97
CA ILE A 112 1.55 8.21 -6.51
C ILE A 112 1.45 8.48 -5.01
N THR A 113 0.28 8.83 -4.49
CA THR A 113 0.07 9.06 -3.06
C THR A 113 0.40 7.80 -2.26
N TYR A 114 -0.13 6.63 -2.65
CA TYR A 114 0.20 5.38 -1.98
C TYR A 114 1.66 4.97 -2.14
N LEU A 115 2.29 5.26 -3.29
CA LEU A 115 3.73 5.05 -3.47
C LEU A 115 4.54 5.85 -2.44
N MET A 116 4.22 7.14 -2.25
CA MET A 116 4.90 7.98 -1.25
C MET A 116 4.66 7.47 0.16
N LEU A 117 3.43 7.09 0.51
CA LEU A 117 3.11 6.51 1.81
C LEU A 117 3.84 5.18 2.05
N ALA A 118 3.96 4.33 1.03
CA ALA A 118 4.71 3.09 1.10
C ALA A 118 6.21 3.34 1.37
N VAL A 119 6.81 4.33 0.69
CA VAL A 119 8.21 4.75 0.95
C VAL A 119 8.39 5.22 2.40
N VAL A 120 7.44 6.00 2.93
CA VAL A 120 7.48 6.42 4.34
C VAL A 120 7.40 5.22 5.27
N LEU A 121 6.53 4.24 5.00
CA LEU A 121 6.41 3.01 5.80
C LEU A 121 7.67 2.14 5.75
N ILE A 122 8.38 2.10 4.61
CA ILE A 122 9.67 1.40 4.50
C ILE A 122 10.69 2.01 5.47
N VAL A 123 10.72 3.35 5.56
CA VAL A 123 11.70 4.08 6.37
C VAL A 123 11.34 4.06 7.86
N LEU A 124 10.06 4.27 8.20
CA LEU A 124 9.59 4.30 9.59
C LEU A 124 9.52 2.92 10.22
N GLY A 125 9.25 1.88 9.42
CA GLY A 125 9.00 0.54 9.95
C GLY A 125 7.68 0.44 10.72
N ALA A 126 7.60 -0.56 11.60
CA ALA A 126 6.37 -0.90 12.32
C ALA A 126 6.17 -0.14 13.64
N ASP A 127 7.27 0.36 14.21
CA ASP A 127 7.35 1.09 15.49
C ASP A 127 6.73 0.35 16.71
N VAL A 128 6.55 1.05 17.80
CA VAL A 128 6.41 0.55 19.19
C VAL A 128 5.18 -0.36 19.39
N ILE A 129 4.05 -0.09 18.72
CA ILE A 129 2.82 -0.87 18.85
C ILE A 129 2.66 -1.74 17.61
N SER A 130 3.37 -2.87 17.57
CA SER A 130 3.40 -3.74 16.39
C SER A 130 3.78 -5.18 16.74
N VAL A 131 3.46 -6.11 15.86
CA VAL A 131 3.94 -7.49 15.97
C VAL A 131 5.46 -7.54 15.82
N ASP A 132 6.05 -6.73 14.93
CA ASP A 132 7.50 -6.64 14.75
C ASP A 132 8.21 -6.25 16.05
N SER A 133 7.67 -5.29 16.80
CA SER A 133 8.25 -4.88 18.09
C SER A 133 8.18 -5.98 19.16
N ILE A 134 7.14 -6.82 19.14
CA ILE A 134 6.99 -7.95 20.05
C ILE A 134 7.99 -9.07 19.69
N LEU A 135 8.22 -9.29 18.40
CA LEU A 135 9.12 -10.32 17.88
C LEU A 135 10.60 -9.90 17.88
N GLY A 136 10.88 -8.61 18.11
CA GLY A 136 12.25 -8.07 18.18
C GLY A 136 12.89 -7.79 16.81
N PHE A 137 12.06 -7.49 15.81
CA PHE A 137 12.49 -7.05 14.46
C PHE A 137 12.64 -5.53 14.37
#